data_1b5b5779d2b5b677cb6fad1ee0d920a4
#
_entry.id   1b5b5779d2b5b677cb6fad1ee0d920a4
#
_cell.length_a   1.000
_cell.length_b   1.000
_cell.length_c   1.000
_cell.angle_alpha   90.00
_cell.angle_beta   90.00
_cell.angle_gamma   90.00
#
_symmetry.space_group_name_H-M   'P 1'
#
loop_
_entity.id
_entity.type
_entity.pdbx_description
1 polymer ?
#
loop_
_entity_poly.entity_id
_entity_poly.type
_entity_poly.pdbx_seq_one_letter_code
_entity_poly.pdbx_strand_id
1 'polypeptide(L)'
;MKSVNIYIPLLLLLFSVGACGTKKSGGTSGTLTDEALLDTVQRRTFNYFWDGAEPNSGLARERIHMDGVYPENDRNVVTSGGNGFGIMAVLAGIDRGYVTREEGLARMERIVSFLETADRFHGAYPHWWYGDTGRVKPFGQKDNGGDLVE
;
A
#
# COMPACT_ATOMS: atom_id res chain seq x y z
N MET A 1 -70.32 39.35 48.52
CA MET A 1 -68.97 39.72 48.09
C MET A 1 -68.04 38.62 48.46
N LYS A 2 -67.53 37.80 47.52
CA LYS A 2 -66.73 36.65 47.76
C LYS A 2 -65.23 36.98 47.52
N SER A 3 -64.39 36.88 48.54
CA SER A 3 -62.95 37.02 48.43
C SER A 3 -62.35 35.77 47.82
N VAL A 4 -61.56 35.97 46.78
CA VAL A 4 -60.80 34.89 46.11
C VAL A 4 -59.38 34.89 46.69
N ASN A 5 -59.05 33.82 47.38
CA ASN A 5 -57.67 33.59 47.86
C ASN A 5 -56.86 32.98 46.70
N ILE A 6 -55.85 33.71 46.24
CA ILE A 6 -54.88 33.25 45.25
C ILE A 6 -53.69 32.66 45.99
N TYR A 7 -53.56 31.34 46.01
CA TYR A 7 -52.35 30.65 46.43
C TYR A 7 -51.34 30.61 45.28
N ILE A 8 -50.22 31.30 45.47
CA ILE A 8 -49.10 31.23 44.54
C ILE A 8 -48.22 30.06 45.01
N PRO A 9 -48.07 28.99 44.21
CA PRO A 9 -47.10 27.96 44.53
C PRO A 9 -45.67 28.45 44.20
N LEU A 10 -44.86 28.52 45.22
CA LEU A 10 -43.43 28.80 45.10
C LEU A 10 -42.73 27.65 44.37
N LEU A 11 -42.47 27.84 43.09
CA LEU A 11 -41.73 26.86 42.28
C LEU A 11 -40.24 26.94 42.61
N LEU A 12 -39.73 26.01 43.40
CA LEU A 12 -38.33 25.85 43.69
C LEU A 12 -37.64 25.30 42.42
N LEU A 13 -36.96 26.21 41.68
CA LEU A 13 -36.10 25.82 40.55
C LEU A 13 -34.79 25.25 41.12
N LEU A 14 -34.71 23.92 41.18
CA LEU A 14 -33.45 23.21 41.43
C LEU A 14 -32.58 23.35 40.18
N PHE A 15 -31.64 24.27 40.21
CA PHE A 15 -30.52 24.29 39.26
C PHE A 15 -29.62 23.07 39.52
N SER A 16 -29.85 22.01 38.79
CA SER A 16 -28.87 20.93 38.64
C SER A 16 -27.71 21.41 37.80
N VAL A 17 -26.62 21.80 38.46
CA VAL A 17 -25.33 22.05 37.85
C VAL A 17 -24.84 20.70 37.30
N GLY A 18 -25.13 20.44 36.05
CA GLY A 18 -24.57 19.34 35.31
C GLY A 18 -23.06 19.57 35.18
N ALA A 19 -22.29 18.89 36.02
CA ALA A 19 -20.85 18.78 35.85
C ALA A 19 -20.57 18.18 34.46
N CYS A 20 -20.16 19.05 33.52
CA CYS A 20 -19.66 18.64 32.23
C CYS A 20 -18.34 17.90 32.46
N GLY A 21 -18.46 16.60 32.76
CA GLY A 21 -17.31 15.69 32.79
C GLY A 21 -16.76 15.63 31.37
N THR A 22 -15.70 16.41 31.11
CA THR A 22 -14.87 16.18 29.92
C THR A 22 -14.37 14.75 29.99
N LYS A 23 -15.01 13.84 29.24
CA LYS A 23 -14.40 12.57 28.89
C LYS A 23 -13.09 12.91 28.21
N LYS A 24 -11.98 12.86 28.95
CA LYS A 24 -10.67 12.66 28.34
C LYS A 24 -10.81 11.38 27.51
N SER A 25 -10.93 11.55 26.22
CA SER A 25 -10.64 10.51 25.24
C SER A 25 -9.15 10.19 25.48
N GLY A 26 -8.92 9.25 26.38
CA GLY A 26 -7.64 8.61 26.54
C GLY A 26 -7.42 7.75 25.29
N GLY A 27 -7.04 8.38 24.19
CA GLY A 27 -6.34 7.73 23.13
C GLY A 27 -5.04 7.24 23.75
N THR A 28 -5.04 6.00 24.21
CA THR A 28 -3.81 5.25 24.45
C THR A 28 -3.17 5.14 23.08
N SER A 29 -2.30 6.10 22.74
CA SER A 29 -1.29 5.91 21.72
C SER A 29 -0.39 4.81 22.29
N GLY A 30 -0.86 3.55 22.15
CA GLY A 30 -0.09 2.39 22.51
C GLY A 30 1.13 2.41 21.62
N THR A 31 2.26 2.78 22.19
CA THR A 31 3.55 2.61 21.49
C THR A 31 3.65 1.15 21.13
N LEU A 32 3.72 0.86 19.82
CA LEU A 32 3.95 -0.49 19.35
C LEU A 32 5.25 -1.01 19.98
N THR A 33 5.29 -2.27 20.33
CA THR A 33 6.59 -2.89 20.65
C THR A 33 7.47 -2.89 19.39
N ASP A 34 8.76 -3.01 19.56
CA ASP A 34 9.70 -3.04 18.44
C ASP A 34 9.37 -4.19 17.47
N GLU A 35 8.96 -5.35 17.98
CA GLU A 35 8.54 -6.48 17.16
C GLU A 35 7.28 -6.17 16.36
N ALA A 36 6.27 -5.57 16.98
CA ALA A 36 5.02 -5.21 16.31
C ALA A 36 5.22 -4.10 15.28
N LEU A 37 6.13 -3.15 15.55
CA LEU A 37 6.53 -2.13 14.60
C LEU A 37 7.24 -2.75 13.39
N LEU A 38 8.20 -3.63 13.64
CA LEU A 38 8.96 -4.31 12.61
C LEU A 38 8.06 -5.16 11.71
N ASP A 39 7.14 -5.95 12.31
CA ASP A 39 6.16 -6.73 11.54
C ASP A 39 5.26 -5.83 10.68
N THR A 40 4.82 -4.71 11.24
CA THR A 40 4.01 -3.73 10.50
C THR A 40 4.78 -3.17 9.29
N VAL A 41 6.03 -2.79 9.47
CA VAL A 41 6.89 -2.27 8.38
C VAL A 41 7.11 -3.34 7.32
N GLN A 42 7.46 -4.56 7.72
CA GLN A 42 7.68 -5.66 6.78
C GLN A 42 6.43 -5.99 5.96
N ARG A 43 5.27 -6.08 6.61
CA ARG A 43 4.01 -6.34 5.91
C ARG A 43 3.65 -5.22 4.93
N ARG A 44 3.82 -3.96 5.32
CA ARG A 44 3.55 -2.82 4.42
C ARG A 44 4.52 -2.77 3.25
N THR A 45 5.79 -3.10 3.48
CA THR A 45 6.79 -3.23 2.41
C THR A 45 6.44 -4.38 1.47
N PHE A 46 6.05 -5.53 2.01
CA PHE A 46 5.57 -6.66 1.21
C PHE A 46 4.37 -6.28 0.34
N ASN A 47 3.40 -5.54 0.88
CA ASN A 47 2.21 -5.12 0.12
C ASN A 47 2.55 -4.24 -1.09
N TYR A 48 3.63 -3.44 -1.03
CA TYR A 48 4.09 -2.70 -2.21
C TYR A 48 4.41 -3.66 -3.38
N PHE A 49 5.10 -4.77 -3.09
CA PHE A 49 5.48 -5.76 -4.08
C PHE A 49 4.34 -6.71 -4.44
N TRP A 50 3.41 -6.96 -3.54
CA TRP A 50 2.33 -7.91 -3.72
C TRP A 50 1.07 -7.29 -4.30
N ASP A 51 0.48 -6.34 -3.59
CA ASP A 51 -0.75 -5.66 -4.00
C ASP A 51 -0.46 -4.58 -5.06
N GLY A 52 0.68 -3.92 -4.95
CA GLY A 52 1.13 -2.87 -5.85
C GLY A 52 1.73 -3.37 -7.17
N ALA A 53 1.89 -4.67 -7.35
CA ALA A 53 2.42 -5.23 -8.59
C ALA A 53 1.59 -4.84 -9.81
N GLU A 54 2.25 -4.81 -10.97
CA GLU A 54 1.55 -4.65 -12.24
C GLU A 54 0.81 -5.96 -12.58
N PRO A 55 -0.50 -5.91 -12.90
CA PRO A 55 -1.34 -7.11 -12.92
C PRO A 55 -0.99 -8.14 -13.99
N ASN A 56 -0.53 -7.71 -15.17
CA ASN A 56 -0.20 -8.60 -16.27
C ASN A 56 1.14 -9.29 -16.05
N SER A 57 2.17 -8.53 -15.76
CA SER A 57 3.53 -9.05 -15.55
C SER A 57 3.72 -9.72 -14.18
N GLY A 58 2.97 -9.31 -13.18
CA GLY A 58 3.20 -9.69 -11.78
C GLY A 58 4.41 -9.03 -11.15
N LEU A 59 5.12 -8.19 -11.88
CA LEU A 59 6.31 -7.48 -11.46
C LEU A 59 5.97 -6.22 -10.65
N ALA A 60 6.89 -5.80 -9.77
CA ALA A 60 6.74 -4.55 -9.04
C ALA A 60 6.75 -3.35 -9.99
N ARG A 61 5.83 -2.42 -9.77
CA ARG A 61 5.88 -1.12 -10.45
C ARG A 61 7.14 -0.35 -10.08
N GLU A 62 7.63 0.44 -11.00
CA GLU A 62 8.75 1.35 -10.73
C GLU A 62 8.38 2.34 -9.61
N ARG A 63 7.16 2.86 -9.66
CA ARG A 63 6.57 3.70 -8.61
C ARG A 63 5.05 3.57 -8.56
N ILE A 64 4.48 4.01 -7.44
CA ILE A 64 3.04 4.15 -7.26
C ILE A 64 2.76 5.58 -6.82
N HIS A 65 2.02 6.33 -7.65
CA HIS A 65 1.56 7.66 -7.29
C HIS A 65 0.34 7.56 -6.38
N MET A 66 0.45 8.06 -5.16
CA MET A 66 -0.59 7.93 -4.13
C MET A 66 -1.87 8.72 -4.44
N ASP A 67 -1.76 9.74 -5.28
CA ASP A 67 -2.89 10.52 -5.81
C ASP A 67 -3.54 9.87 -7.04
N GLY A 68 -2.96 8.78 -7.56
CA GLY A 68 -3.44 8.08 -8.75
C GLY A 68 -3.18 8.81 -10.06
N VAL A 69 -2.43 9.92 -10.05
CA VAL A 69 -2.10 10.71 -11.25
C VAL A 69 -0.76 10.25 -11.79
N TYR A 70 -0.68 9.91 -13.06
CA TYR A 70 0.51 9.40 -13.75
C TYR A 70 0.84 10.28 -14.97
N PRO A 71 1.47 11.43 -14.78
CA PRO A 71 1.66 12.42 -15.84
C PRO A 71 2.60 11.95 -16.97
N GLU A 72 3.50 11.01 -16.67
CA GLU A 72 4.44 10.45 -17.64
C GLU A 72 3.98 9.11 -18.23
N ASN A 73 2.72 8.76 -18.05
CA ASN A 73 2.16 7.49 -18.47
C ASN A 73 2.96 6.27 -17.95
N ASP A 74 3.41 6.38 -16.71
CA ASP A 74 4.30 5.41 -16.05
C ASP A 74 3.57 4.44 -15.11
N ARG A 75 2.24 4.46 -15.11
CA ARG A 75 1.40 3.60 -14.24
C ARG A 75 1.74 2.11 -14.35
N ASN A 76 2.04 1.64 -15.55
CA ASN A 76 2.34 0.23 -15.81
C ASN A 76 3.83 -0.03 -16.02
N VAL A 77 4.68 0.93 -15.67
CA VAL A 77 6.13 0.76 -15.77
C VAL A 77 6.64 -0.12 -14.64
N VAL A 78 7.43 -1.11 -15.01
CA VAL A 78 8.12 -2.03 -14.10
C VAL A 78 9.63 -1.98 -14.37
N THR A 79 10.44 -2.27 -13.36
CA THR A 79 11.91 -2.16 -13.42
C THR A 79 12.58 -3.51 -13.17
N SER A 80 13.72 -3.76 -13.78
CA SER A 80 14.51 -4.99 -13.59
C SER A 80 15.07 -5.09 -12.16
N GLY A 81 15.76 -4.09 -11.68
CA GLY A 81 16.37 -4.11 -10.34
C GLY A 81 15.34 -4.18 -9.22
N GLY A 82 14.29 -3.35 -9.27
CA GLY A 82 13.20 -3.41 -8.31
C GLY A 82 12.50 -4.77 -8.27
N ASN A 83 12.52 -5.50 -9.38
CA ASN A 83 11.95 -6.84 -9.44
C ASN A 83 12.81 -7.93 -8.84
N GLY A 84 14.13 -7.77 -8.81
CA GLY A 84 14.98 -8.62 -8.00
C GLY A 84 14.55 -8.59 -6.52
N PHE A 85 14.33 -7.41 -5.98
CA PHE A 85 13.77 -7.24 -4.62
C PHE A 85 12.33 -7.76 -4.52
N GLY A 86 11.51 -7.58 -5.55
CA GLY A 86 10.14 -8.10 -5.59
C GLY A 86 10.08 -9.63 -5.47
N ILE A 87 10.95 -10.35 -6.15
CA ILE A 87 11.07 -11.81 -6.03
C ILE A 87 11.46 -12.21 -4.61
N MET A 88 12.44 -11.53 -4.01
CA MET A 88 12.82 -11.77 -2.61
C MET A 88 11.68 -11.47 -1.65
N ALA A 89 10.90 -10.43 -1.90
CA ALA A 89 9.72 -10.10 -1.09
C ALA A 89 8.65 -11.20 -1.16
N VAL A 90 8.42 -11.82 -2.33
CA VAL A 90 7.49 -12.97 -2.46
C VAL A 90 7.96 -14.13 -1.60
N LEU A 91 9.25 -14.48 -1.63
CA LEU A 91 9.81 -15.56 -0.81
C LEU A 91 9.68 -15.26 0.68
N ALA A 92 10.01 -14.04 1.10
CA ALA A 92 9.83 -13.60 2.48
C ALA A 92 8.35 -13.61 2.91
N GLY A 93 7.44 -13.23 2.01
CA GLY A 93 6.01 -13.25 2.26
C GLY A 93 5.46 -14.66 2.49
N ILE A 94 5.97 -15.65 1.78
CA ILE A 94 5.64 -17.07 1.99
C ILE A 94 6.17 -17.52 3.37
N ASP A 95 7.43 -17.24 3.66
CA ASP A 95 8.07 -17.63 4.93
C ASP A 95 7.37 -17.00 6.15
N ARG A 96 6.92 -15.76 6.01
CA ARG A 96 6.17 -15.03 7.04
C ARG A 96 4.69 -15.38 7.11
N GLY A 97 4.18 -16.21 6.21
CA GLY A 97 2.76 -16.55 6.12
C GLY A 97 1.87 -15.38 5.69
N TYR A 98 2.42 -14.40 4.98
CA TYR A 98 1.64 -13.30 4.41
C TYR A 98 0.82 -13.76 3.22
N VAL A 99 1.34 -14.70 2.47
CA VAL A 99 0.70 -15.40 1.36
C VAL A 99 1.01 -16.89 1.45
N THR A 100 0.20 -17.71 0.83
CA THR A 100 0.45 -19.14 0.75
C THR A 100 1.56 -19.46 -0.26
N ARG A 101 2.12 -20.67 -0.17
CA ARG A 101 3.09 -21.16 -1.13
C ARG A 101 2.51 -21.23 -2.54
N GLU A 102 1.25 -21.63 -2.66
CA GLU A 102 0.51 -21.74 -3.92
C GLU A 102 0.33 -20.39 -4.58
N GLU A 103 -0.06 -19.38 -3.81
CA GLU A 103 -0.18 -17.99 -4.30
C GLU A 103 1.17 -17.43 -4.75
N GLY A 104 2.22 -17.67 -3.96
CA GLY A 104 3.58 -17.28 -4.32
C GLY A 104 4.06 -17.96 -5.59
N LEU A 105 3.83 -19.28 -5.74
CA LEU A 105 4.17 -20.02 -6.95
C LEU A 105 3.45 -19.45 -8.18
N ALA A 106 2.14 -19.23 -8.10
CA ALA A 106 1.37 -18.65 -9.19
C ALA A 106 1.89 -17.24 -9.59
N ARG A 107 2.35 -16.45 -8.62
CA ARG A 107 2.99 -15.16 -8.90
C ARG A 107 4.32 -15.34 -9.63
N MET A 108 5.16 -16.27 -9.20
CA MET A 108 6.45 -16.55 -9.82
C MET A 108 6.29 -17.09 -11.26
N GLU A 109 5.33 -17.98 -11.49
CA GLU A 109 5.03 -18.47 -12.83
C GLU A 109 4.60 -17.34 -13.78
N ARG A 110 3.76 -16.41 -13.31
CA ARG A 110 3.38 -15.21 -14.07
C ARG A 110 4.59 -14.35 -14.43
N ILE A 111 5.46 -14.09 -13.47
CA ILE A 111 6.69 -13.31 -13.67
C ILE A 111 7.58 -13.98 -14.72
N VAL A 112 7.82 -15.27 -14.60
CA VAL A 112 8.66 -16.02 -15.56
C VAL A 112 8.04 -15.97 -16.96
N SER A 113 6.74 -16.24 -17.08
CA SER A 113 6.04 -16.20 -18.38
C SER A 113 6.11 -14.81 -19.03
N PHE A 114 6.02 -13.75 -18.26
CA PHE A 114 6.22 -12.39 -18.75
C PHE A 114 7.66 -12.20 -19.24
N LEU A 115 8.65 -12.57 -18.43
CA LEU A 115 10.07 -12.40 -18.75
C LEU A 115 10.52 -13.22 -19.97
N GLU A 116 9.88 -14.36 -20.25
CA GLU A 116 10.16 -15.16 -21.45
C GLU A 116 9.85 -14.42 -22.75
N THR A 117 8.84 -13.56 -22.73
CA THR A 117 8.31 -12.85 -23.91
C THR A 117 8.66 -11.36 -23.94
N ALA A 118 9.12 -10.79 -22.82
CA ALA A 118 9.47 -9.37 -22.73
C ALA A 118 10.69 -9.03 -23.59
N ASP A 119 10.75 -7.78 -24.04
CA ASP A 119 11.86 -7.25 -24.83
C ASP A 119 13.19 -7.41 -24.09
N ARG A 120 14.23 -7.78 -24.85
CA ARG A 120 15.61 -7.96 -24.40
C ARG A 120 16.57 -7.44 -25.47
N PHE A 121 17.70 -6.96 -25.06
CA PHE A 121 18.79 -6.56 -25.94
C PHE A 121 19.96 -7.55 -25.79
N HIS A 122 20.20 -8.37 -26.80
CA HIS A 122 21.23 -9.44 -26.78
C HIS A 122 21.17 -10.35 -25.54
N GLY A 123 19.97 -10.57 -25.02
CA GLY A 123 19.73 -11.41 -23.84
C GLY A 123 19.70 -10.66 -22.51
N ALA A 124 20.17 -9.40 -22.44
CA ALA A 124 20.05 -8.56 -21.27
C ALA A 124 18.68 -7.89 -21.20
N TYR A 125 18.13 -7.78 -20.01
CA TYR A 125 16.89 -7.08 -19.77
C TYR A 125 17.12 -5.56 -19.76
N PRO A 126 16.14 -4.75 -20.18
CA PRO A 126 16.22 -3.31 -20.09
C PRO A 126 16.01 -2.83 -18.65
N HIS A 127 16.35 -1.59 -18.38
CA HIS A 127 16.07 -0.95 -17.12
C HIS A 127 14.56 -0.93 -16.80
N TRP A 128 13.72 -0.57 -17.79
CA TRP A 128 12.28 -0.50 -17.66
C TRP A 128 11.53 -1.22 -18.78
N TRP A 129 10.38 -1.81 -18.43
CA TRP A 129 9.35 -2.25 -19.36
C TRP A 129 8.02 -1.57 -19.11
N TYR A 130 7.19 -1.54 -20.10
CA TYR A 130 5.75 -1.46 -19.89
C TYR A 130 5.25 -2.86 -19.50
N GLY A 131 4.79 -3.04 -18.26
CA GLY A 131 4.40 -4.34 -17.71
C GLY A 131 3.18 -4.96 -18.38
N ASP A 132 2.33 -4.14 -18.99
CA ASP A 132 1.16 -4.59 -19.76
C ASP A 132 1.50 -5.15 -21.13
N THR A 133 2.64 -4.78 -21.72
CA THR A 133 3.03 -5.17 -23.09
C THR A 133 4.36 -5.91 -23.19
N GLY A 134 5.20 -5.85 -22.18
CA GLY A 134 6.57 -6.38 -22.24
C GLY A 134 7.53 -5.56 -23.11
N ARG A 135 7.07 -4.44 -23.63
CA ARG A 135 7.91 -3.56 -24.46
C ARG A 135 8.85 -2.75 -23.58
N VAL A 136 10.10 -2.58 -24.06
CA VAL A 136 11.04 -1.68 -23.40
C VAL A 136 10.48 -0.27 -23.29
N LYS A 137 10.56 0.32 -22.10
CA LYS A 137 10.36 1.76 -21.90
C LYS A 137 11.74 2.43 -21.90
N PRO A 138 12.09 3.25 -22.89
CA PRO A 138 13.38 3.89 -22.93
C PRO A 138 13.62 4.79 -21.72
N PHE A 139 14.79 4.66 -21.09
CA PHE A 139 15.23 5.57 -20.04
C PHE A 139 15.62 6.95 -20.61
N GLY A 140 16.12 6.95 -21.83
CA GLY A 140 16.50 8.15 -22.57
C GLY A 140 16.45 7.92 -24.07
N GLN A 141 16.78 8.93 -24.88
CA GLN A 141 16.66 8.86 -26.35
C GLN A 141 17.44 7.73 -27.02
N LYS A 142 18.47 7.20 -26.36
CA LYS A 142 19.34 6.15 -26.92
C LYS A 142 19.31 4.87 -26.10
N ASP A 143 18.41 4.81 -25.13
CA ASP A 143 18.34 3.70 -24.17
C ASP A 143 17.19 2.76 -24.53
N ASN A 144 17.46 1.87 -25.48
CA ASN A 144 16.62 0.72 -25.78
C ASN A 144 17.35 -0.59 -25.43
N GLY A 145 18.48 -0.47 -24.75
CA GLY A 145 19.40 -1.58 -24.52
C GLY A 145 19.15 -2.35 -23.25
N GLY A 146 20.03 -3.31 -23.01
CA GLY A 146 20.07 -4.03 -21.76
C GLY A 146 20.74 -3.22 -20.67
N ASP A 147 20.23 -3.36 -19.46
CA ASP A 147 20.89 -2.87 -18.26
C ASP A 147 21.74 -3.99 -17.66
N LEU A 148 23.03 -3.72 -17.47
CA LEU A 148 23.97 -4.69 -16.87
C LEU A 148 24.34 -4.30 -15.41
N VAL A 149 23.73 -3.26 -14.88
CA VAL A 149 24.02 -2.74 -13.54
C VAL A 149 22.97 -3.21 -12.53
N GLU A 150 21.74 -3.38 -12.94
CA GLU A 150 20.62 -3.83 -12.11
C GLU A 150 20.32 -5.33 -12.18
#